data_ae63ca417859ada58767bd7b48b2f9f1
#
_entry.id   ae63ca417859ada58767bd7b48b2f9f1
#
_cell.length_a   1.000
_cell.length_b   1.000
_cell.length_c   1.000
_cell.angle_alpha   90.00
_cell.angle_beta   90.00
_cell.angle_gamma   90.00
#
_symmetry.space_group_name_H-M   'P 1'
#
loop_
_entity.id
_entity.type
_entity.pdbx_description
1 polymer ?
#
loop_
_entity_poly.entity_id
_entity_poly.type
_entity_poly.pdbx_seq_one_letter_code
_entity_poly.pdbx_strand_id
1 'polypeptide(L)'
;AERVFKVLDTEPDIKEIENHPNLKINTGNIEFKNVSFTYPKTDAKAVKNINISIKGGTTAALVGHSGAGKSTIVNLIPRFYDPKEGSIQIDGQIINEVSLASLRKRISMVSQDIILFDDTVRANIAYAKLNASEEEIKKACDFAAASDFIKDLPKSYETLIGENGIRLSGGQKQRISIARAVLKNSPIILLDEATSSLDSESEEKVQNAIINLTKNKTTLVIAHRLSTIIRADKIFVLNQ
;
A
#
# COMPACT_ATOMS: atom_id res chain seq x y z
N ALA A 1 31.15 12.38 -11.79
CA ALA A 1 30.27 13.39 -12.45
C ALA A 1 29.27 12.70 -13.39
N GLU A 2 29.68 11.86 -14.37
CA GLU A 2 28.80 11.25 -15.40
C GLU A 2 27.64 10.43 -14.82
N ARG A 3 27.87 9.59 -13.78
CA ARG A 3 26.81 8.82 -13.12
C ARG A 3 25.78 9.70 -12.42
N VAL A 4 26.19 10.85 -11.88
CA VAL A 4 25.28 11.80 -11.23
C VAL A 4 24.41 12.48 -12.27
N PHE A 5 25.00 12.95 -13.38
CA PHE A 5 24.23 13.55 -14.48
C PHE A 5 23.24 12.55 -15.09
N LYS A 6 23.65 11.29 -15.29
CA LYS A 6 22.75 10.25 -15.79
C LYS A 6 21.51 10.04 -14.88
N VAL A 7 21.69 10.15 -13.57
CA VAL A 7 20.54 10.07 -12.63
C VAL A 7 19.67 11.33 -12.71
N LEU A 8 20.29 12.52 -12.80
CA LEU A 8 19.57 13.79 -12.92
C LEU A 8 18.79 13.91 -14.24
N ASP A 9 19.35 13.36 -15.32
CA ASP A 9 18.75 13.38 -16.66
C ASP A 9 17.71 12.26 -16.87
N THR A 10 17.54 11.36 -15.88
CA THR A 10 16.55 10.29 -15.97
C THR A 10 15.16 10.87 -15.75
N GLU A 11 14.34 10.85 -16.78
CA GLU A 11 12.94 11.25 -16.67
C GLU A 11 12.09 10.12 -16.09
N PRO A 12 11.17 10.41 -15.17
CA PRO A 12 10.22 9.41 -14.66
C PRO A 12 9.21 9.01 -15.75
N ASP A 13 8.90 7.71 -15.84
CA ASP A 13 7.89 7.20 -16.78
C ASP A 13 6.49 7.77 -16.48
N ILE A 14 6.20 8.00 -15.19
CA ILE A 14 4.94 8.60 -14.72
C ILE A 14 5.24 10.01 -14.23
N LYS A 15 4.71 11.00 -14.94
CA LYS A 15 4.92 12.43 -14.60
C LYS A 15 3.67 13.00 -13.91
N GLU A 16 3.89 13.92 -12.97
CA GLU A 16 2.85 14.84 -12.53
C GLU A 16 2.52 15.77 -13.71
N ILE A 17 1.25 15.92 -14.03
CA ILE A 17 0.82 16.85 -15.06
C ILE A 17 0.31 18.11 -14.36
N GLU A 18 0.90 19.24 -14.71
CA GLU A 18 0.50 20.53 -14.17
C GLU A 18 -0.98 20.82 -14.46
N ASN A 19 -1.68 21.40 -13.50
CA ASN A 19 -3.09 21.78 -13.56
C ASN A 19 -4.09 20.60 -13.56
N HIS A 20 -3.68 19.37 -13.33
CA HIS A 20 -4.67 18.31 -13.08
C HIS A 20 -5.46 18.57 -11.78
N PRO A 21 -6.79 18.34 -11.79
CA PRO A 21 -7.60 18.53 -10.61
C PRO A 21 -7.22 17.54 -9.50
N ASN A 22 -7.42 17.96 -8.25
CA ASN A 22 -7.23 17.04 -7.12
C ASN A 22 -8.33 15.98 -7.11
N LEU A 23 -7.95 14.72 -6.82
CA LEU A 23 -8.88 13.63 -6.61
C LEU A 23 -9.84 13.95 -5.45
N LYS A 24 -11.14 13.91 -5.73
CA LYS A 24 -12.20 14.06 -4.72
C LYS A 24 -12.77 12.68 -4.41
N ILE A 25 -12.67 12.24 -3.16
CA ILE A 25 -13.23 10.96 -2.72
C ILE A 25 -14.53 11.24 -1.96
N ASN A 26 -15.62 10.64 -2.42
CA ASN A 26 -16.93 10.66 -1.78
C ASN A 26 -17.20 9.33 -1.08
N THR A 27 -17.15 8.24 -1.81
CA THR A 27 -17.38 6.87 -1.32
C THR A 27 -16.14 6.00 -1.38
N GLY A 28 -15.22 6.29 -2.32
CA GLY A 28 -14.01 5.51 -2.56
C GLY A 28 -14.26 4.27 -3.42
N ASN A 29 -15.26 4.30 -4.33
CA ASN A 29 -15.45 3.23 -5.30
C ASN A 29 -14.25 3.15 -6.24
N ILE A 30 -13.79 1.93 -6.56
CA ILE A 30 -12.69 1.71 -7.50
C ILE A 30 -13.20 0.86 -8.65
N GLU A 31 -12.97 1.31 -9.89
CA GLU A 31 -13.38 0.59 -11.09
C GLU A 31 -12.22 0.44 -12.07
N PHE A 32 -12.03 -0.77 -12.56
CA PHE A 32 -11.19 -1.10 -13.70
C PHE A 32 -12.09 -1.41 -14.89
N LYS A 33 -11.88 -0.73 -16.01
CA LYS A 33 -12.67 -0.88 -17.24
C LYS A 33 -11.76 -1.33 -18.38
N ASN A 34 -11.85 -2.60 -18.77
CA ASN A 34 -11.10 -3.23 -19.87
C ASN A 34 -9.58 -3.00 -19.76
N VAL A 35 -9.03 -3.05 -18.54
CA VAL A 35 -7.64 -2.73 -18.28
C VAL A 35 -6.71 -3.85 -18.74
N SER A 36 -5.75 -3.49 -19.60
CA SER A 36 -4.63 -4.35 -19.99
C SER A 36 -3.31 -3.65 -19.69
N PHE A 37 -2.33 -4.40 -19.19
CA PHE A 37 -1.02 -3.86 -18.86
C PHE A 37 0.10 -4.87 -19.17
N THR A 38 1.22 -4.32 -19.63
CA THR A 38 2.48 -5.03 -19.88
C THR A 38 3.62 -4.23 -19.26
N TYR A 39 4.49 -4.87 -18.49
CA TYR A 39 5.66 -4.21 -17.93
C TYR A 39 6.64 -3.75 -19.02
N PRO A 40 7.37 -2.64 -18.81
CA PRO A 40 8.46 -2.25 -19.70
C PRO A 40 9.45 -3.42 -19.89
N LYS A 41 9.94 -3.59 -21.12
CA LYS A 41 10.92 -4.64 -21.48
C LYS A 41 10.38 -6.08 -21.41
N THR A 42 9.08 -6.28 -21.39
CA THR A 42 8.45 -7.60 -21.52
C THR A 42 7.40 -7.57 -22.63
N ASP A 43 7.18 -8.68 -23.33
CA ASP A 43 6.14 -8.81 -24.36
C ASP A 43 4.86 -9.42 -23.79
N ALA A 44 4.95 -10.10 -22.66
CA ALA A 44 3.80 -10.76 -22.04
C ALA A 44 2.91 -9.76 -21.29
N LYS A 45 1.61 -9.78 -21.55
CA LYS A 45 0.63 -9.00 -20.78
C LYS A 45 0.58 -9.53 -19.35
N ALA A 46 0.88 -8.67 -18.38
CA ALA A 46 0.77 -9.01 -16.95
C ALA A 46 -0.69 -9.08 -16.50
N VAL A 47 -1.56 -8.29 -17.12
CA VAL A 47 -3.03 -8.37 -16.98
C VAL A 47 -3.68 -8.06 -18.34
N LYS A 48 -4.82 -8.72 -18.62
CA LYS A 48 -5.51 -8.59 -19.92
C LYS A 48 -7.01 -8.42 -19.69
N ASN A 49 -7.56 -7.33 -20.23
CA ASN A 49 -9.01 -7.03 -20.25
C ASN A 49 -9.68 -7.17 -18.86
N ILE A 50 -9.03 -6.66 -17.83
CA ILE A 50 -9.53 -6.74 -16.45
C ILE A 50 -10.69 -5.77 -16.25
N ASN A 51 -11.79 -6.31 -15.70
CA ASN A 51 -12.96 -5.55 -15.27
C ASN A 51 -13.21 -5.87 -13.80
N ILE A 52 -12.98 -4.88 -12.92
CA ILE A 52 -13.12 -4.99 -11.47
C ILE A 52 -13.94 -3.80 -10.98
N SER A 53 -14.91 -4.06 -10.10
CA SER A 53 -15.64 -3.01 -9.41
C SER A 53 -15.65 -3.31 -7.91
N ILE A 54 -15.06 -2.40 -7.13
CA ILE A 54 -14.96 -2.45 -5.67
C ILE A 54 -15.82 -1.32 -5.13
N LYS A 55 -16.81 -1.66 -4.32
CA LYS A 55 -17.69 -0.68 -3.66
C LYS A 55 -16.92 0.04 -2.55
N GLY A 56 -17.12 1.33 -2.42
CA GLY A 56 -16.55 2.14 -1.35
C GLY A 56 -16.90 1.61 0.03
N GLY A 57 -15.91 1.64 0.94
CA GLY A 57 -16.07 1.17 2.31
C GLY A 57 -16.13 -0.35 2.47
N THR A 58 -15.86 -1.13 1.41
CA THR A 58 -15.85 -2.61 1.46
C THR A 58 -14.45 -3.16 1.24
N THR A 59 -14.26 -4.42 1.64
CA THR A 59 -13.01 -5.16 1.44
C THR A 59 -13.17 -6.13 0.28
N ALA A 60 -12.31 -6.01 -0.73
CA ALA A 60 -12.21 -6.94 -1.84
C ALA A 60 -10.91 -7.73 -1.78
N ALA A 61 -10.99 -9.06 -1.98
CA ALA A 61 -9.84 -9.93 -2.03
C ALA A 61 -9.48 -10.33 -3.47
N LEU A 62 -8.21 -10.25 -3.81
CA LEU A 62 -7.64 -10.82 -5.04
C LEU A 62 -7.04 -12.18 -4.69
N VAL A 63 -7.47 -13.23 -5.39
CA VAL A 63 -6.94 -14.59 -5.27
C VAL A 63 -6.54 -15.11 -6.64
N GLY A 64 -5.58 -16.03 -6.69
CA GLY A 64 -5.08 -16.63 -7.92
C GLY A 64 -3.64 -17.14 -7.77
N HIS A 65 -3.17 -17.88 -8.75
CA HIS A 65 -1.82 -18.42 -8.75
C HIS A 65 -0.73 -17.32 -8.74
N SER A 66 0.49 -17.68 -8.36
CA SER A 66 1.64 -16.80 -8.52
C SER A 66 1.77 -16.41 -10.00
N GLY A 67 2.07 -15.13 -10.28
CA GLY A 67 2.13 -14.62 -11.65
C GLY A 67 0.78 -14.25 -12.29
N ALA A 68 -0.37 -14.46 -11.64
CA ALA A 68 -1.70 -14.12 -12.19
C ALA A 68 -1.98 -12.59 -12.27
N GLY A 69 -1.04 -11.73 -11.94
CA GLY A 69 -1.18 -10.28 -12.06
C GLY A 69 -1.77 -9.58 -10.83
N LYS A 70 -1.89 -10.25 -9.68
CA LYS A 70 -2.46 -9.65 -8.44
C LYS A 70 -1.73 -8.39 -7.99
N SER A 71 -0.41 -8.46 -7.82
CA SER A 71 0.41 -7.30 -7.40
C SER A 71 0.42 -6.23 -8.50
N THR A 72 0.30 -6.61 -9.78
CA THR A 72 0.15 -5.65 -10.87
C THR A 72 -1.12 -4.82 -10.72
N ILE A 73 -2.27 -5.45 -10.43
CA ILE A 73 -3.55 -4.74 -10.20
C ILE A 73 -3.43 -3.77 -9.03
N VAL A 74 -2.81 -4.21 -7.92
CA VAL A 74 -2.59 -3.35 -6.74
C VAL A 74 -1.69 -2.17 -7.08
N ASN A 75 -0.62 -2.36 -7.87
CA ASN A 75 0.33 -1.32 -8.23
C ASN A 75 -0.20 -0.31 -9.25
N LEU A 76 -1.21 -0.68 -10.04
CA LEU A 76 -1.87 0.23 -10.98
C LEU A 76 -2.74 1.29 -10.28
N ILE A 77 -3.32 0.99 -9.10
CA ILE A 77 -4.21 1.93 -8.40
C ILE A 77 -3.47 3.20 -7.93
N PRO A 78 -2.26 3.13 -7.28
CA PRO A 78 -1.50 4.33 -6.91
C PRO A 78 -0.75 4.94 -8.11
N ARG A 79 -1.00 4.43 -9.31
CA ARG A 79 -0.38 4.88 -10.55
C ARG A 79 1.15 4.79 -10.46
N PHE A 80 1.66 3.59 -10.09
CA PHE A 80 3.08 3.28 -10.27
C PHE A 80 3.39 2.97 -11.72
N TYR A 81 2.37 2.57 -12.46
CA TYR A 81 2.34 2.36 -13.90
C TYR A 81 1.02 2.83 -14.46
N ASP A 82 1.00 3.27 -15.72
CA ASP A 82 -0.23 3.55 -16.46
C ASP A 82 -0.65 2.32 -17.28
N PRO A 83 -1.95 1.97 -17.32
CA PRO A 83 -2.44 0.89 -18.17
C PRO A 83 -2.24 1.25 -19.65
N LYS A 84 -1.95 0.26 -20.50
CA LYS A 84 -1.85 0.45 -21.97
C LYS A 84 -3.21 0.54 -22.64
N GLU A 85 -4.20 -0.13 -22.09
CA GLU A 85 -5.59 -0.15 -22.58
C GLU A 85 -6.54 -0.07 -21.40
N GLY A 86 -7.70 0.53 -21.63
CA GLY A 86 -8.74 0.70 -20.60
C GLY A 86 -8.48 1.89 -19.68
N SER A 87 -9.23 1.94 -18.59
CA SER A 87 -9.11 3.02 -17.59
C SER A 87 -9.34 2.50 -16.18
N ILE A 88 -8.73 3.17 -15.20
CA ILE A 88 -8.97 2.95 -13.77
C ILE A 88 -9.59 4.22 -13.23
N GLN A 89 -10.65 4.07 -12.45
CA GLN A 89 -11.42 5.20 -11.92
C GLN A 89 -11.59 5.06 -10.41
N ILE A 90 -11.59 6.19 -9.72
CA ILE A 90 -11.99 6.31 -8.31
C ILE A 90 -13.14 7.30 -8.23
N ASP A 91 -14.31 6.86 -7.75
CA ASP A 91 -15.55 7.64 -7.73
C ASP A 91 -15.84 8.31 -9.09
N GLY A 92 -15.66 7.57 -10.20
CA GLY A 92 -15.89 8.04 -11.57
C GLY A 92 -14.79 8.94 -12.15
N GLN A 93 -13.76 9.31 -11.37
CA GLN A 93 -12.63 10.11 -11.83
C GLN A 93 -11.52 9.21 -12.32
N ILE A 94 -11.06 9.42 -13.56
CA ILE A 94 -9.95 8.63 -14.17
C ILE A 94 -8.63 9.01 -13.49
N ILE A 95 -7.90 8.03 -12.97
CA ILE A 95 -6.73 8.27 -12.12
C ILE A 95 -5.54 8.95 -12.84
N ASN A 96 -5.46 8.87 -14.15
CA ASN A 96 -4.43 9.57 -14.94
C ASN A 96 -4.84 11.00 -15.34
N GLU A 97 -6.07 11.42 -15.02
CA GLU A 97 -6.60 12.78 -15.25
C GLU A 97 -6.68 13.59 -13.94
N VAL A 98 -6.17 13.06 -12.83
CA VAL A 98 -6.09 13.76 -11.55
C VAL A 98 -4.63 13.93 -11.13
N SER A 99 -4.38 14.91 -10.23
CA SER A 99 -3.04 15.12 -9.65
C SER A 99 -2.54 13.85 -8.97
N LEU A 100 -1.35 13.41 -9.36
CA LEU A 100 -0.69 12.21 -8.84
C LEU A 100 -0.44 12.32 -7.33
N ALA A 101 -0.05 13.50 -6.87
CA ALA A 101 0.16 13.78 -5.45
C ALA A 101 -1.16 13.63 -4.68
N SER A 102 -2.27 14.16 -5.21
CA SER A 102 -3.59 14.04 -4.59
C SER A 102 -4.10 12.60 -4.57
N LEU A 103 -3.88 11.83 -5.64
CA LEU A 103 -4.21 10.41 -5.74
C LEU A 103 -3.48 9.62 -4.64
N ARG A 104 -2.14 9.73 -4.61
CA ARG A 104 -1.30 8.98 -3.67
C ARG A 104 -1.54 9.37 -2.21
N LYS A 105 -1.96 10.61 -1.94
CA LYS A 105 -2.37 11.06 -0.60
C LYS A 105 -3.60 10.30 -0.09
N ARG A 106 -4.49 9.84 -0.98
CA ARG A 106 -5.73 9.13 -0.64
C ARG A 106 -5.59 7.62 -0.54
N ILE A 107 -4.38 7.09 -0.76
CA ILE A 107 -4.11 5.66 -0.77
C ILE A 107 -3.02 5.35 0.25
N SER A 108 -3.25 4.39 1.15
CA SER A 108 -2.22 3.77 1.98
C SER A 108 -1.93 2.38 1.46
N MET A 109 -0.66 2.01 1.42
CA MET A 109 -0.21 0.69 0.97
C MET A 109 0.61 0.02 2.08
N VAL A 110 0.28 -1.24 2.36
CA VAL A 110 1.06 -2.14 3.23
C VAL A 110 1.56 -3.26 2.33
N SER A 111 2.83 -3.18 1.96
CA SER A 111 3.46 -4.12 1.03
C SER A 111 4.02 -5.34 1.74
N GLN A 112 4.24 -6.42 1.00
CA GLN A 112 4.99 -7.59 1.45
C GLN A 112 6.45 -7.21 1.73
N ASP A 113 7.10 -6.52 0.79
CA ASP A 113 8.45 -6.00 0.95
C ASP A 113 8.39 -4.62 1.63
N ILE A 114 8.74 -4.59 2.90
CA ILE A 114 8.70 -3.39 3.72
C ILE A 114 10.02 -2.64 3.64
N ILE A 115 9.98 -1.47 3.01
CA ILE A 115 11.14 -0.58 2.95
C ILE A 115 11.16 0.32 4.19
N LEU A 116 12.24 0.24 4.95
CA LEU A 116 12.54 1.11 6.09
C LEU A 116 13.82 1.88 5.80
N PHE A 117 13.82 3.15 6.16
CA PHE A 117 14.98 4.02 5.99
C PHE A 117 15.98 3.81 7.13
N ASP A 118 17.27 4.04 6.86
CA ASP A 118 18.32 4.07 7.88
C ASP A 118 18.18 5.34 8.73
N ASP A 119 17.20 5.30 9.61
CA ASP A 119 16.82 6.39 10.50
C ASP A 119 16.17 5.81 11.77
N THR A 120 15.67 6.67 12.64
CA THR A 120 14.97 6.27 13.86
C THR A 120 13.62 5.59 13.56
N VAL A 121 13.10 4.84 14.53
CA VAL A 121 11.73 4.32 14.49
C VAL A 121 10.73 5.45 14.28
N ARG A 122 10.90 6.56 15.03
CA ARG A 122 10.06 7.77 14.91
C ARG A 122 10.03 8.28 13.48
N ALA A 123 11.19 8.55 12.89
CA ALA A 123 11.30 9.10 11.54
C ALA A 123 10.65 8.17 10.51
N ASN A 124 10.87 6.86 10.66
CA ASN A 124 10.24 5.87 9.81
C ASN A 124 8.72 5.89 9.86
N ILE A 125 8.11 6.09 11.03
CA ILE A 125 6.64 6.17 11.16
C ILE A 125 6.14 7.52 10.65
N ALA A 126 6.80 8.63 11.04
CA ALA A 126 6.44 9.99 10.66
C ALA A 126 6.56 10.25 9.16
N TYR A 127 7.31 9.42 8.40
CA TYR A 127 7.38 9.51 6.95
C TYR A 127 6.01 9.50 6.26
N ALA A 128 5.02 8.86 6.86
CA ALA A 128 3.64 8.86 6.37
C ALA A 128 2.92 10.21 6.50
N LYS A 129 3.35 11.04 7.49
CA LYS A 129 2.83 12.37 7.79
C LYS A 129 3.92 13.17 8.50
N LEU A 130 4.71 13.93 7.73
CA LEU A 130 5.92 14.62 8.22
C LEU A 130 5.66 15.56 9.42
N ASN A 131 4.48 16.17 9.49
CA ASN A 131 4.09 17.08 10.57
C ASN A 131 3.26 16.38 11.66
N ALA A 132 3.39 15.05 11.82
CA ALA A 132 2.68 14.32 12.85
C ALA A 132 3.21 14.70 14.24
N SER A 133 2.30 14.92 15.19
CA SER A 133 2.67 15.10 16.59
C SER A 133 3.15 13.78 17.20
N GLU A 134 3.88 13.88 18.32
CA GLU A 134 4.28 12.69 19.09
C GLU A 134 3.09 11.84 19.52
N GLU A 135 2.00 12.49 19.89
CA GLU A 135 0.78 11.82 20.30
C GLU A 135 0.14 11.03 19.17
N GLU A 136 0.12 11.60 17.95
CA GLU A 136 -0.37 10.92 16.73
C GLU A 136 0.48 9.69 16.40
N ILE A 137 1.81 9.81 16.50
CA ILE A 137 2.75 8.71 16.27
C ILE A 137 2.51 7.60 17.30
N LYS A 138 2.42 7.93 18.59
CA LYS A 138 2.15 6.97 19.67
C LYS A 138 0.82 6.25 19.46
N LYS A 139 -0.27 6.98 19.18
CA LYS A 139 -1.58 6.39 18.87
C LYS A 139 -1.53 5.43 17.67
N ALA A 140 -0.79 5.79 16.61
CA ALA A 140 -0.62 4.92 15.45
C ALA A 140 0.16 3.65 15.80
N CYS A 141 1.17 3.75 16.67
CA CYS A 141 1.94 2.60 17.16
C CYS A 141 1.10 1.70 18.08
N ASP A 142 0.32 2.27 18.98
CA ASP A 142 -0.58 1.51 19.85
C ASP A 142 -1.60 0.73 19.02
N PHE A 143 -2.19 1.38 18.03
CA PHE A 143 -3.13 0.75 17.11
C PHE A 143 -2.51 -0.40 16.33
N ALA A 144 -1.26 -0.25 15.88
CA ALA A 144 -0.51 -1.26 15.13
C ALA A 144 0.13 -2.33 16.04
N ALA A 145 -0.13 -2.31 17.34
CA ALA A 145 0.55 -3.12 18.36
C ALA A 145 2.09 -3.03 18.28
N ALA A 146 2.60 -1.87 17.90
CA ALA A 146 4.04 -1.62 17.77
C ALA A 146 4.67 -1.05 19.05
N SER A 147 3.88 -0.42 19.92
CA SER A 147 4.37 0.26 21.13
C SER A 147 5.11 -0.69 22.06
N ASP A 148 4.67 -1.95 22.18
CA ASP A 148 5.26 -2.92 23.10
C ASP A 148 6.74 -3.13 22.75
N PHE A 149 7.04 -3.57 21.52
CA PHE A 149 8.43 -3.82 21.13
C PHE A 149 9.26 -2.52 21.01
N ILE A 150 8.63 -1.37 20.69
CA ILE A 150 9.36 -0.09 20.61
C ILE A 150 9.88 0.31 21.98
N LYS A 151 9.13 0.07 23.07
CA LYS A 151 9.56 0.35 24.45
C LYS A 151 10.79 -0.47 24.85
N ASP A 152 10.91 -1.69 24.31
CA ASP A 152 12.01 -2.62 24.61
C ASP A 152 13.28 -2.29 23.81
N LEU A 153 13.22 -1.40 22.83
CA LEU A 153 14.38 -0.95 22.08
C LEU A 153 15.28 -0.01 22.92
N PRO A 154 16.61 -0.03 22.72
CA PRO A 154 17.59 0.69 23.58
C PRO A 154 17.31 2.19 23.73
N LYS A 155 16.76 2.86 22.74
CA LYS A 155 16.37 4.28 22.74
C LYS A 155 14.91 4.47 22.37
N SER A 156 14.07 3.44 22.55
CA SER A 156 12.65 3.48 22.20
C SER A 156 12.43 4.04 20.78
N TYR A 157 11.61 5.09 20.63
CA TYR A 157 11.33 5.74 19.34
C TYR A 157 12.56 6.34 18.64
N GLU A 158 13.61 6.69 19.39
CA GLU A 158 14.85 7.27 18.86
C GLU A 158 15.91 6.19 18.51
N THR A 159 15.53 4.93 18.55
CA THR A 159 16.42 3.84 18.15
C THR A 159 16.63 3.86 16.64
N LEU A 160 17.89 3.91 16.21
CA LEU A 160 18.29 3.72 14.80
C LEU A 160 18.10 2.27 14.40
N ILE A 161 17.32 2.02 13.37
CA ILE A 161 16.97 0.64 12.95
C ILE A 161 17.85 0.09 11.84
N GLY A 162 18.72 0.92 11.27
CA GLY A 162 19.62 0.55 10.18
C GLY A 162 18.92 0.40 8.82
N GLU A 163 19.72 0.20 7.79
CA GLU A 163 19.23 0.05 6.42
C GLU A 163 18.21 -1.09 6.33
N ASN A 164 17.05 -0.80 5.74
CA ASN A 164 15.92 -1.73 5.64
C ASN A 164 15.48 -2.36 6.99
N GLY A 165 15.79 -1.69 8.12
CA GLY A 165 15.41 -2.18 9.44
C GLY A 165 16.08 -3.51 9.81
N ILE A 166 17.34 -3.70 9.44
CA ILE A 166 18.10 -4.96 9.65
C ILE A 166 18.05 -5.46 11.11
N ARG A 167 17.83 -4.56 12.06
CA ARG A 167 17.76 -4.85 13.50
C ARG A 167 16.35 -5.25 13.98
N LEU A 168 15.38 -5.32 13.07
CA LEU A 168 13.98 -5.63 13.40
C LEU A 168 13.57 -6.97 12.81
N SER A 169 12.72 -7.71 13.53
CA SER A 169 12.07 -8.90 13.00
C SER A 169 11.05 -8.55 11.90
N GLY A 170 10.67 -9.53 11.08
CA GLY A 170 9.64 -9.34 10.05
C GLY A 170 8.32 -8.78 10.63
N GLY A 171 7.87 -9.31 11.77
CA GLY A 171 6.66 -8.84 12.44
C GLY A 171 6.78 -7.42 13.00
N GLN A 172 7.95 -7.01 13.47
CA GLN A 172 8.20 -5.63 13.91
C GLN A 172 8.17 -4.66 12.74
N LYS A 173 8.82 -5.00 11.61
CA LYS A 173 8.74 -4.21 10.37
C LYS A 173 7.29 -4.06 9.90
N GLN A 174 6.53 -5.16 9.91
CA GLN A 174 5.13 -5.15 9.50
C GLN A 174 4.28 -4.20 10.37
N ARG A 175 4.47 -4.23 11.69
CA ARG A 175 3.75 -3.33 12.60
C ARG A 175 4.13 -1.86 12.38
N ILE A 176 5.38 -1.55 12.03
CA ILE A 176 5.78 -0.18 11.60
C ILE A 176 5.06 0.21 10.30
N SER A 177 4.99 -0.69 9.32
CA SER A 177 4.27 -0.42 8.07
C SER A 177 2.78 -0.16 8.29
N ILE A 178 2.14 -0.92 9.19
CA ILE A 178 0.75 -0.68 9.58
C ILE A 178 0.61 0.65 10.32
N ALA A 179 1.52 0.99 11.24
CA ALA A 179 1.52 2.28 11.93
C ALA A 179 1.62 3.46 10.94
N ARG A 180 2.44 3.34 9.88
CA ARG A 180 2.47 4.31 8.77
C ARG A 180 1.10 4.45 8.10
N ALA A 181 0.44 3.34 7.79
CA ALA A 181 -0.87 3.34 7.15
C ALA A 181 -1.96 3.96 8.04
N VAL A 182 -1.92 3.67 9.35
CA VAL A 182 -2.81 4.28 10.37
C VAL A 182 -2.58 5.78 10.45
N LEU A 183 -1.32 6.23 10.57
CA LEU A 183 -0.95 7.63 10.69
C LEU A 183 -1.36 8.44 9.45
N LYS A 184 -1.21 7.86 8.27
CA LYS A 184 -1.64 8.45 7.00
C LYS A 184 -3.16 8.59 6.89
N ASN A 185 -3.90 7.65 7.50
CA ASN A 185 -5.36 7.62 7.58
C ASN A 185 -6.08 7.82 6.23
N SER A 186 -5.63 7.13 5.20
CA SER A 186 -6.21 7.22 3.85
C SER A 186 -7.53 6.46 3.76
N PRO A 187 -8.49 6.90 2.90
CA PRO A 187 -9.77 6.22 2.67
C PRO A 187 -9.65 4.92 1.86
N ILE A 188 -8.55 4.75 1.12
CA ILE A 188 -8.27 3.56 0.33
C ILE A 188 -7.04 2.86 0.91
N ILE A 189 -7.16 1.56 1.15
CA ILE A 189 -6.09 0.71 1.69
C ILE A 189 -5.76 -0.40 0.69
N LEU A 190 -4.50 -0.53 0.37
CA LEU A 190 -3.98 -1.61 -0.46
C LEU A 190 -3.09 -2.51 0.42
N LEU A 191 -3.38 -3.81 0.45
CA LEU A 191 -2.65 -4.78 1.25
C LEU A 191 -2.07 -5.86 0.33
N ASP A 192 -0.75 -6.00 0.33
CA ASP A 192 -0.05 -7.06 -0.38
C ASP A 192 0.59 -8.00 0.65
N GLU A 193 0.00 -9.18 0.83
CA GLU A 193 0.49 -10.29 1.66
C GLU A 193 1.07 -9.92 3.04
N ALA A 194 0.32 -9.15 3.82
CA ALA A 194 0.80 -8.53 5.06
C ALA A 194 1.17 -9.50 6.23
N THR A 195 1.09 -10.83 6.07
CA THR A 195 1.27 -11.78 7.19
C THR A 195 2.03 -13.06 6.87
N SER A 196 2.64 -13.22 5.70
CA SER A 196 3.17 -14.50 5.21
C SER A 196 4.40 -15.06 5.97
N SER A 197 5.12 -14.23 6.74
CA SER A 197 6.39 -14.60 7.38
C SER A 197 6.45 -14.28 8.87
N LEU A 198 5.31 -14.34 9.58
CA LEU A 198 5.23 -13.97 11.00
C LEU A 198 5.15 -15.20 11.90
N ASP A 199 5.72 -15.09 13.12
CA ASP A 199 5.43 -16.01 14.20
C ASP A 199 3.97 -15.86 14.68
N SER A 200 3.43 -16.91 15.32
CA SER A 200 2.00 -16.98 15.66
C SER A 200 1.51 -15.83 16.55
N GLU A 201 2.33 -15.36 17.49
CA GLU A 201 1.95 -14.27 18.39
C GLU A 201 1.93 -12.92 17.66
N SER A 202 2.95 -12.65 16.87
CA SER A 202 3.02 -11.45 16.02
C SER A 202 1.93 -11.44 14.96
N GLU A 203 1.56 -12.62 14.44
CA GLU A 203 0.51 -12.76 13.44
C GLU A 203 -0.85 -12.31 13.97
N GLU A 204 -1.26 -12.75 15.15
CA GLU A 204 -2.55 -12.36 15.72
C GLU A 204 -2.62 -10.85 15.94
N LYS A 205 -1.57 -10.24 16.48
CA LYS A 205 -1.48 -8.78 16.69
C LYS A 205 -1.59 -8.02 15.37
N VAL A 206 -0.88 -8.46 14.34
CA VAL A 206 -0.91 -7.86 13.00
C VAL A 206 -2.28 -8.02 12.34
N GLN A 207 -2.88 -9.21 12.43
CA GLN A 207 -4.22 -9.47 11.90
C GLN A 207 -5.27 -8.53 12.52
N ASN A 208 -5.28 -8.39 13.84
CA ASN A 208 -6.19 -7.51 14.56
C ASN A 208 -5.98 -6.03 14.16
N ALA A 209 -4.74 -5.59 14.00
CA ALA A 209 -4.41 -4.25 13.54
C ALA A 209 -4.92 -4.01 12.11
N ILE A 210 -4.76 -4.98 11.19
CA ILE A 210 -5.25 -4.90 9.81
C ILE A 210 -6.79 -4.82 9.79
N ILE A 211 -7.49 -5.67 10.55
CA ILE A 211 -8.96 -5.66 10.62
C ILE A 211 -9.46 -4.28 11.07
N ASN A 212 -8.83 -3.71 12.08
CA ASN A 212 -9.20 -2.39 12.56
C ASN A 212 -8.85 -1.28 11.56
N LEU A 213 -7.70 -1.38 10.88
CA LEU A 213 -7.26 -0.41 9.86
C LEU A 213 -8.23 -0.35 8.68
N THR A 214 -8.77 -1.50 8.25
CA THR A 214 -9.62 -1.61 7.05
C THR A 214 -11.09 -1.27 7.31
N LYS A 215 -11.50 -1.18 8.57
CA LYS A 215 -12.89 -0.91 8.96
C LYS A 215 -13.40 0.41 8.35
N ASN A 216 -14.51 0.34 7.63
CA ASN A 216 -15.14 1.47 6.92
C ASN A 216 -14.23 2.14 5.86
N LYS A 217 -13.23 1.45 5.34
CA LYS A 217 -12.36 1.91 4.25
C LYS A 217 -12.47 1.00 3.04
N THR A 218 -12.28 1.55 1.86
CA THR A 218 -12.20 0.75 0.65
C THR A 218 -10.88 0.00 0.66
N THR A 219 -10.93 -1.32 0.72
CA THR A 219 -9.73 -2.15 0.85
C THR A 219 -9.63 -3.13 -0.30
N LEU A 220 -8.45 -3.19 -0.92
CA LEU A 220 -8.07 -4.26 -1.83
C LEU A 220 -6.92 -5.04 -1.21
N VAL A 221 -7.12 -6.34 -1.00
CA VAL A 221 -6.13 -7.22 -0.39
C VAL A 221 -5.75 -8.37 -1.32
N ILE A 222 -4.45 -8.61 -1.49
CA ILE A 222 -3.97 -9.86 -2.07
C ILE A 222 -4.01 -10.90 -0.95
N ALA A 223 -4.89 -11.90 -1.10
CA ALA A 223 -5.15 -12.87 -0.06
C ALA A 223 -4.45 -14.20 -0.37
N HIS A 224 -3.54 -14.59 0.52
CA HIS A 224 -2.89 -15.90 0.53
C HIS A 224 -3.41 -16.80 1.67
N ARG A 225 -4.20 -16.24 2.58
CA ARG A 225 -4.78 -16.96 3.73
C ARG A 225 -6.29 -17.03 3.64
N LEU A 226 -6.82 -18.20 3.98
CA LEU A 226 -8.27 -18.45 3.97
C LEU A 226 -9.03 -17.50 4.91
N SER A 227 -8.45 -17.14 6.06
CA SER A 227 -9.04 -16.19 7.01
C SER A 227 -9.27 -14.80 6.42
N THR A 228 -8.39 -14.34 5.54
CA THR A 228 -8.53 -13.06 4.82
C THR A 228 -9.61 -13.14 3.76
N ILE A 229 -9.69 -14.28 3.05
CA ILE A 229 -10.68 -14.50 1.98
C ILE A 229 -12.10 -14.55 2.56
N ILE A 230 -12.29 -15.26 3.67
CA ILE A 230 -13.62 -15.43 4.31
C ILE A 230 -14.19 -14.09 4.80
N ARG A 231 -13.34 -13.15 5.18
CA ARG A 231 -13.76 -11.82 5.68
C ARG A 231 -13.99 -10.79 4.60
N ALA A 232 -13.65 -11.09 3.35
CA ALA A 232 -13.83 -10.15 2.25
C ALA A 232 -15.30 -10.09 1.81
N ASP A 233 -15.79 -8.87 1.55
CA ASP A 233 -17.14 -8.64 1.02
C ASP A 233 -17.25 -9.12 -0.44
N LYS A 234 -16.13 -9.13 -1.17
CA LYS A 234 -16.05 -9.58 -2.55
C LYS A 234 -14.72 -10.27 -2.84
N ILE A 235 -14.76 -11.31 -3.63
CA ILE A 235 -13.58 -12.06 -4.04
C ILE A 235 -13.47 -12.00 -5.56
N PHE A 236 -12.29 -11.61 -6.05
CA PHE A 236 -11.93 -11.67 -7.45
C PHE A 236 -10.91 -12.80 -7.67
N VAL A 237 -11.26 -13.75 -8.51
CA VAL A 237 -10.37 -14.85 -8.87
C VAL A 237 -9.70 -14.51 -10.19
N LEU A 238 -8.37 -14.43 -10.18
CA LEU A 238 -7.56 -14.18 -11.36
C LEU A 238 -7.05 -15.52 -11.88
N ASN A 239 -7.45 -15.84 -13.10
CA ASN A 239 -6.93 -16.96 -13.88
C ASN A 239 -6.04 -16.40 -14.99
N GLN A 240 -5.03 -17.18 -15.35
CA GLN A 240 -4.15 -16.84 -16.50
C GLN A 240 -4.93 -16.89 -17.81
#